data_106cd3f92aff813eafbfcff39afa0b10
#
_entry.id   106cd3f92aff813eafbfcff39afa0b10
#
_cell.length_a   1.000
_cell.length_b   1.000
_cell.length_c   1.000
_cell.angle_alpha   90.00
_cell.angle_beta   90.00
_cell.angle_gamma   90.00
#
_symmetry.space_group_name_H-M   'P 1'
#
loop_
_entity.id
_entity.type
_entity.pdbx_description
1 polymer ?
#
loop_
_entity_poly.entity_id
_entity_poly.type
_entity_poly.pdbx_seq_one_letter_code
_entity_poly.pdbx_strand_id
1 'polypeptide(L)'
;MSKQILVATRKGLFTLERAGGQRWEIAKSDFVGDNVSYALADPRDGWRYAALEHGHFGCKLHRAAGPDGVWEECAVPVYPKQPEGEVDKDQMGRTIAWNLVKLWAIEPGGASEPGTLWTGTLPGGLFRSTDRGTSWELMHALWDHPSRKFWMGGGYDVPGIHSIAVDPRDAGTVRVGVSTGGVWITRDNGASWEICGKGMRADWVPPEVEYEPNAQDVHRLAQSAEPDEFWVQHHNGIFRSTDACASWTEIKQAGPSRFGFAAAAHPKQPGTAWFVPAIKDERRIPVDARMVVTRTRDGGATFEVLSRGLPQTHAYHLVYRHGLAIDDTGDCLAMGSTTGGLWTTNDGGDSWSTVSQDLPPIHSVRFA
;
A
#
# COMPACT_ATOMS: atom_id res chain seq x y z
N MET A 1 7.32 19.93 5.16
CA MET A 1 7.02 19.77 3.73
C MET A 1 8.14 18.96 3.12
N SER A 2 7.83 17.79 2.58
CA SER A 2 8.82 16.87 2.02
C SER A 2 9.57 17.47 0.86
N LYS A 3 10.84 17.09 0.71
CA LYS A 3 11.73 17.65 -0.32
C LYS A 3 11.86 16.76 -1.55
N GLN A 4 11.57 15.48 -1.40
CA GLN A 4 11.69 14.49 -2.47
C GLN A 4 10.48 13.57 -2.52
N ILE A 5 10.22 13.01 -3.71
CA ILE A 5 9.26 11.94 -3.96
C ILE A 5 9.98 10.82 -4.69
N LEU A 6 9.86 9.60 -4.18
CA LEU A 6 10.30 8.38 -4.84
C LEU A 6 9.13 7.82 -5.65
N VAL A 7 9.34 7.60 -6.94
CA VAL A 7 8.35 7.06 -7.88
C VAL A 7 8.88 5.76 -8.46
N ALA A 8 8.39 4.64 -7.94
CA ALA A 8 8.74 3.31 -8.43
C ALA A 8 7.87 2.94 -9.62
N THR A 9 8.52 2.55 -10.71
CA THR A 9 7.84 2.28 -11.98
C THR A 9 8.28 0.94 -12.59
N ARG A 10 7.57 0.52 -13.61
CA ARG A 10 7.93 -0.68 -14.38
C ARG A 10 9.29 -0.58 -15.12
N LYS A 11 9.90 0.62 -15.16
CA LYS A 11 11.15 0.87 -15.91
C LYS A 11 12.15 1.76 -15.15
N GLY A 12 12.13 1.70 -13.83
CA GLY A 12 13.09 2.42 -13.00
C GLY A 12 12.48 3.06 -11.77
N LEU A 13 13.36 3.58 -10.93
CA LEU A 13 13.04 4.42 -9.79
C LEU A 13 13.38 5.88 -10.13
N PHE A 14 12.39 6.76 -10.09
CA PHE A 14 12.58 8.18 -10.32
C PHE A 14 12.49 8.93 -9.00
N THR A 15 13.51 9.75 -8.71
CA THR A 15 13.47 10.68 -7.58
C THR A 15 13.11 12.06 -8.10
N LEU A 16 12.03 12.63 -7.57
CA LEU A 16 11.62 14.00 -7.87
C LEU A 16 12.08 14.92 -6.76
N GLU A 17 12.43 16.15 -7.13
CA GLU A 17 12.76 17.24 -6.23
C GLU A 17 11.96 18.49 -6.55
N ARG A 18 11.86 19.39 -5.57
CA ARG A 18 11.24 20.70 -5.79
C ARG A 18 12.20 21.64 -6.50
N ALA A 19 11.84 22.06 -7.70
CA ALA A 19 12.57 23.07 -8.46
C ALA A 19 11.86 24.43 -8.33
N GLY A 20 12.62 25.49 -8.01
CA GLY A 20 12.20 26.89 -8.10
C GLY A 20 10.82 27.23 -7.53
N GLY A 21 10.48 26.77 -6.33
CA GLY A 21 9.20 27.04 -5.69
C GLY A 21 8.40 25.78 -5.36
N GLN A 22 7.25 25.54 -6.00
CA GLN A 22 6.35 24.41 -5.67
C GLN A 22 6.29 23.31 -6.75
N ARG A 23 7.00 23.49 -7.87
CA ARG A 23 7.00 22.53 -8.96
C ARG A 23 7.92 21.36 -8.67
N TRP A 24 7.44 20.15 -9.01
CA TRP A 24 8.23 18.93 -8.92
C TRP A 24 8.86 18.59 -10.28
N GLU A 25 10.14 18.21 -10.26
CA GLU A 25 10.89 17.80 -11.45
C GLU A 25 11.65 16.50 -11.16
N ILE A 26 11.86 15.66 -12.18
CA ILE A 26 12.67 14.46 -12.08
C ILE A 26 14.13 14.89 -11.94
N ALA A 27 14.73 14.68 -10.78
CA ALA A 27 16.11 15.03 -10.47
C ALA A 27 17.07 13.85 -10.70
N LYS A 28 16.61 12.62 -10.47
CA LYS A 28 17.43 11.40 -10.57
C LYS A 28 16.61 10.24 -11.08
N SER A 29 17.29 9.32 -11.81
CA SER A 29 16.75 8.03 -12.21
C SER A 29 17.73 6.92 -11.88
N ASP A 30 17.27 5.91 -11.15
CA ASP A 30 18.02 4.71 -10.78
C ASP A 30 17.33 3.48 -11.36
N PHE A 31 18.05 2.36 -11.53
CA PHE A 31 17.50 1.09 -12.03
C PHE A 31 16.76 1.22 -13.36
N VAL A 32 17.26 2.09 -14.26
CA VAL A 32 16.62 2.37 -15.54
C VAL A 32 16.52 1.11 -16.41
N GLY A 33 15.29 0.75 -16.77
CA GLY A 33 14.98 -0.48 -17.50
C GLY A 33 14.42 -1.58 -16.61
N ASP A 34 14.68 -1.56 -15.31
CA ASP A 34 14.23 -2.57 -14.35
C ASP A 34 12.84 -2.28 -13.81
N ASN A 35 12.11 -3.32 -13.45
CA ASN A 35 10.81 -3.21 -12.81
C ASN A 35 10.99 -2.99 -11.30
N VAL A 36 10.80 -1.76 -10.84
CA VAL A 36 10.85 -1.38 -9.42
C VAL A 36 9.43 -1.44 -8.85
N SER A 37 9.16 -2.43 -8.00
CA SER A 37 7.81 -2.67 -7.45
C SER A 37 7.46 -1.77 -6.27
N TYR A 38 8.45 -1.37 -5.49
CA TYR A 38 8.27 -0.54 -4.30
C TYR A 38 9.54 0.25 -3.97
N ALA A 39 9.37 1.40 -3.36
CA ALA A 39 10.47 2.18 -2.80
C ALA A 39 10.09 2.78 -1.44
N LEU A 40 11.07 2.90 -0.56
CA LEU A 40 10.94 3.50 0.76
C LEU A 40 12.13 4.42 1.02
N ALA A 41 11.88 5.61 1.59
CA ALA A 41 12.89 6.36 2.33
C ALA A 41 12.51 6.26 3.82
N ASP A 42 13.41 5.71 4.63
CA ASP A 42 13.18 5.56 6.05
C ASP A 42 13.34 6.92 6.74
N PRO A 43 12.28 7.50 7.33
CA PRO A 43 12.35 8.83 7.91
C PRO A 43 13.18 8.88 9.20
N ARG A 44 13.54 7.72 9.77
CA ARG A 44 14.26 7.64 11.05
C ARG A 44 15.76 7.82 10.91
N ASP A 45 16.34 7.34 9.80
CA ASP A 45 17.80 7.35 9.58
C ASP A 45 18.20 7.72 8.13
N GLY A 46 17.22 7.98 7.26
CA GLY A 46 17.43 8.41 5.89
C GLY A 46 17.82 7.30 4.90
N TRP A 47 17.90 6.04 5.34
CA TRP A 47 18.17 4.94 4.44
C TRP A 47 17.05 4.76 3.41
N ARG A 48 17.42 4.35 2.21
CA ARG A 48 16.50 4.11 1.10
C ARG A 48 16.50 2.64 0.71
N TYR A 49 15.35 2.17 0.28
CA TYR A 49 15.14 0.81 -0.16
C TYR A 49 14.39 0.80 -1.48
N ALA A 50 14.78 -0.10 -2.39
CA ALA A 50 14.14 -0.33 -3.67
C ALA A 50 13.96 -1.84 -3.89
N ALA A 51 12.70 -2.26 -4.03
CA ALA A 51 12.37 -3.64 -4.36
C ALA A 51 12.17 -3.77 -5.87
N LEU A 52 12.83 -4.75 -6.49
CA LEU A 52 12.83 -4.99 -7.92
C LEU A 52 12.28 -6.38 -8.25
N GLU A 53 11.61 -6.49 -9.38
CA GLU A 53 11.09 -7.74 -9.94
C GLU A 53 11.77 -8.01 -11.28
N HIS A 54 12.70 -8.96 -11.32
CA HIS A 54 13.46 -9.31 -12.53
C HIS A 54 12.91 -10.55 -13.27
N GLY A 55 11.61 -10.83 -13.12
CA GLY A 55 10.97 -11.98 -13.75
C GLY A 55 11.63 -13.29 -13.30
N HIS A 56 12.15 -14.07 -14.24
CA HIS A 56 12.79 -15.35 -13.94
C HIS A 56 14.12 -15.23 -13.14
N PHE A 57 14.70 -14.05 -13.03
CA PHE A 57 15.86 -13.81 -12.15
C PHE A 57 15.45 -13.51 -10.69
N GLY A 58 14.15 -13.56 -10.38
CA GLY A 58 13.61 -13.39 -9.04
C GLY A 58 13.48 -11.94 -8.58
N CYS A 59 13.15 -11.78 -7.32
CA CYS A 59 13.09 -10.48 -6.68
C CYS A 59 14.48 -10.06 -6.19
N LYS A 60 14.71 -8.75 -6.19
CA LYS A 60 15.91 -8.13 -5.63
C LYS A 60 15.50 -7.04 -4.67
N LEU A 61 16.30 -6.82 -3.64
CA LEU A 61 16.19 -5.68 -2.75
C LEU A 61 17.51 -4.93 -2.76
N HIS A 62 17.43 -3.63 -2.94
CA HIS A 62 18.59 -2.73 -2.84
C HIS A 62 18.35 -1.71 -1.76
N ARG A 63 19.44 -1.25 -1.11
CA ARG A 63 19.42 -0.17 -0.14
C ARG A 63 20.54 0.83 -0.44
N ALA A 64 20.34 2.07 0.03
CA ALA A 64 21.35 3.12 -0.05
C ALA A 64 21.35 3.98 1.21
N ALA A 65 22.52 4.41 1.66
CA ALA A 65 22.68 5.28 2.82
C ALA A 65 22.38 6.74 2.44
N GLY A 66 21.07 7.09 2.41
CA GLY A 66 20.61 8.43 2.06
C GLY A 66 20.43 8.67 0.56
N PRO A 67 20.07 9.91 0.16
CA PRO A 67 19.70 10.28 -1.20
C PRO A 67 20.83 10.12 -2.23
N ASP A 68 22.06 10.38 -1.80
CA ASP A 68 23.27 10.34 -2.64
C ASP A 68 24.07 9.04 -2.46
N GLY A 69 23.54 8.12 -1.64
CA GLY A 69 24.18 6.83 -1.38
C GLY A 69 24.23 5.95 -2.63
N VAL A 70 25.26 5.12 -2.70
CA VAL A 70 25.36 4.08 -3.73
C VAL A 70 24.40 2.94 -3.37
N TRP A 71 23.60 2.50 -4.35
CA TRP A 71 22.74 1.34 -4.18
C TRP A 71 23.55 0.05 -4.05
N GLU A 72 23.34 -0.69 -2.99
CA GLU A 72 23.89 -2.02 -2.77
C GLU A 72 22.77 -3.06 -2.69
N GLU A 73 22.95 -4.22 -3.32
CA GLU A 73 22.02 -5.34 -3.21
C GLU A 73 22.11 -5.91 -1.80
N CYS A 74 20.96 -6.16 -1.17
CA CYS A 74 20.85 -6.80 0.14
C CYS A 74 19.97 -8.05 0.06
N ALA A 75 19.85 -8.77 1.18
CA ALA A 75 19.08 -10.01 1.20
C ALA A 75 17.60 -9.75 0.92
N VAL A 76 16.96 -10.70 0.24
CA VAL A 76 15.51 -10.78 0.12
C VAL A 76 14.95 -11.80 1.10
N PRO A 77 13.68 -11.67 1.51
CA PRO A 77 12.99 -12.71 2.27
C PRO A 77 13.05 -14.08 1.60
N VAL A 78 13.25 -15.12 2.40
CA VAL A 78 13.31 -16.52 1.95
C VAL A 78 12.24 -17.31 2.69
N TYR A 79 11.34 -17.92 1.93
CA TYR A 79 10.33 -18.83 2.49
C TYR A 79 10.97 -20.15 2.92
N PRO A 80 10.42 -20.83 3.94
CA PRO A 80 10.85 -22.17 4.31
C PRO A 80 10.59 -23.15 3.16
N LYS A 81 11.36 -24.23 3.11
CA LYS A 81 11.11 -25.30 2.15
C LYS A 81 9.73 -25.91 2.44
N GLN A 82 8.89 -25.98 1.41
CA GLN A 82 7.58 -26.61 1.52
C GLN A 82 7.77 -28.09 1.89
N PRO A 83 7.01 -28.62 2.86
CA PRO A 83 7.11 -30.02 3.25
C PRO A 83 6.90 -30.98 2.07
N GLU A 84 7.66 -32.06 2.02
CA GLU A 84 7.59 -33.02 0.93
C GLU A 84 6.23 -33.73 0.91
N GLY A 85 5.57 -33.72 -0.25
CA GLY A 85 4.24 -34.31 -0.43
C GLY A 85 3.07 -33.41 -0.03
N GLU A 86 3.33 -32.24 0.56
CA GLU A 86 2.31 -31.25 0.84
C GLU A 86 2.13 -30.29 -0.34
N VAL A 87 0.89 -29.99 -0.69
CA VAL A 87 0.54 -28.99 -1.71
C VAL A 87 -0.33 -27.92 -1.06
N ASP A 88 0.24 -26.75 -0.84
CA ASP A 88 -0.50 -25.60 -0.36
C ASP A 88 -1.43 -25.08 -1.46
N LYS A 89 -2.70 -24.86 -1.17
CA LYS A 89 -3.70 -24.41 -2.12
C LYS A 89 -4.59 -23.34 -1.50
N ASP A 90 -4.96 -22.36 -2.31
CA ASP A 90 -6.01 -21.42 -1.95
C ASP A 90 -7.43 -22.07 -2.02
N GLN A 91 -8.45 -21.33 -1.63
CA GLN A 91 -9.85 -21.79 -1.67
C GLN A 91 -10.36 -22.12 -3.08
N MET A 92 -9.72 -21.60 -4.12
CA MET A 92 -10.04 -21.90 -5.52
C MET A 92 -9.27 -23.11 -6.06
N GLY A 93 -8.48 -23.78 -5.19
CA GLY A 93 -7.67 -24.95 -5.54
C GLY A 93 -6.39 -24.64 -6.31
N ARG A 94 -5.99 -23.37 -6.41
CA ARG A 94 -4.73 -22.96 -7.06
C ARG A 94 -3.56 -23.23 -6.12
N THR A 95 -2.50 -23.83 -6.67
CA THR A 95 -1.29 -24.13 -5.90
C THR A 95 -0.54 -22.86 -5.53
N ILE A 96 -0.19 -22.75 -4.26
CA ILE A 96 0.66 -21.69 -3.70
C ILE A 96 2.07 -22.25 -3.52
N ALA A 97 3.00 -21.84 -4.37
CA ALA A 97 4.41 -22.18 -4.20
C ALA A 97 5.04 -21.29 -3.12
N TRP A 98 5.80 -21.90 -2.20
CA TRP A 98 6.49 -21.17 -1.13
C TRP A 98 7.80 -20.55 -1.62
N ASN A 99 7.67 -19.60 -2.53
CA ASN A 99 8.79 -18.84 -3.06
C ASN A 99 8.41 -17.36 -3.22
N LEU A 100 9.39 -16.49 -3.04
CA LEU A 100 9.17 -15.05 -3.16
C LEU A 100 8.82 -14.67 -4.59
N VAL A 101 7.60 -14.16 -4.79
CA VAL A 101 7.11 -13.65 -6.07
C VAL A 101 7.27 -12.14 -6.16
N LYS A 102 7.03 -11.44 -5.02
CA LYS A 102 7.07 -9.98 -4.97
C LYS A 102 7.28 -9.49 -3.53
N LEU A 103 8.09 -8.44 -3.37
CA LEU A 103 8.03 -7.58 -2.21
C LEU A 103 6.94 -6.52 -2.48
N TRP A 104 5.83 -6.60 -1.77
CA TRP A 104 4.66 -5.77 -2.09
C TRP A 104 4.52 -4.52 -1.23
N ALA A 105 5.04 -4.56 0.00
CA ALA A 105 5.17 -3.40 0.88
C ALA A 105 6.46 -3.50 1.69
N ILE A 106 7.11 -2.37 1.93
CA ILE A 106 8.23 -2.25 2.87
C ILE A 106 7.95 -1.05 3.74
N GLU A 107 7.87 -1.25 5.06
CA GLU A 107 7.60 -0.17 6.00
C GLU A 107 8.61 -0.18 7.16
N PRO A 108 8.95 0.99 7.70
CA PRO A 108 9.82 1.09 8.85
C PRO A 108 9.16 0.50 10.09
N GLY A 109 9.97 -0.06 11.00
CA GLY A 109 9.55 -0.44 12.35
C GLY A 109 9.26 0.77 13.24
N GLY A 110 9.15 0.56 14.55
CA GLY A 110 8.92 1.64 15.51
C GLY A 110 9.99 2.74 15.49
N ALA A 111 9.63 3.95 15.91
CA ALA A 111 10.52 5.11 15.90
C ALA A 111 11.81 4.90 16.71
N SER A 112 11.77 4.09 17.76
CA SER A 112 12.91 3.75 18.62
C SER A 112 13.80 2.63 18.08
N GLU A 113 13.44 2.02 16.94
CA GLU A 113 14.12 0.84 16.37
C GLU A 113 14.70 1.13 14.97
N PRO A 114 15.65 2.08 14.82
CA PRO A 114 16.26 2.37 13.53
C PRO A 114 16.93 1.11 12.96
N GLY A 115 16.66 0.85 11.67
CA GLY A 115 17.12 -0.37 11.01
C GLY A 115 16.12 -1.55 11.05
N THR A 116 15.07 -1.49 11.88
CA THR A 116 13.97 -2.45 11.82
C THR A 116 13.06 -2.13 10.64
N LEU A 117 12.76 -3.15 9.84
CA LEU A 117 11.87 -3.09 8.68
C LEU A 117 10.87 -4.23 8.73
N TRP A 118 9.69 -3.96 8.21
CA TRP A 118 8.69 -4.97 7.92
C TRP A 118 8.46 -5.04 6.41
N THR A 119 8.31 -6.24 5.86
CA THR A 119 7.95 -6.41 4.45
C THR A 119 6.85 -7.44 4.29
N GLY A 120 5.82 -7.04 3.56
CA GLY A 120 4.76 -7.92 3.10
C GLY A 120 5.03 -8.38 1.68
N THR A 121 4.77 -9.64 1.40
CA THR A 121 5.15 -10.29 0.16
C THR A 121 4.00 -11.05 -0.49
N LEU A 122 4.19 -11.46 -1.74
CA LEU A 122 3.49 -12.56 -2.37
C LEU A 122 4.37 -13.81 -2.25
N PRO A 123 3.82 -14.93 -1.81
CA PRO A 123 2.43 -15.33 -1.55
C PRO A 123 1.96 -15.17 -0.08
N GLY A 124 1.89 -13.96 0.45
CA GLY A 124 1.27 -13.69 1.75
C GLY A 124 2.19 -13.88 2.97
N GLY A 125 3.51 -13.90 2.79
CA GLY A 125 4.46 -13.85 3.90
C GLY A 125 4.62 -12.43 4.44
N LEU A 126 4.72 -12.33 5.78
CA LEU A 126 5.21 -11.15 6.46
C LEU A 126 6.58 -11.45 7.03
N PHE A 127 7.54 -10.58 6.75
CA PHE A 127 8.91 -10.74 7.25
C PHE A 127 9.36 -9.48 7.98
N ARG A 128 10.24 -9.68 8.95
CA ARG A 128 10.88 -8.63 9.74
C ARG A 128 12.39 -8.69 9.57
N SER A 129 13.03 -7.54 9.43
CA SER A 129 14.48 -7.36 9.52
C SER A 129 14.77 -6.41 10.68
N THR A 130 15.87 -6.64 11.40
CA THR A 130 16.36 -5.72 12.46
C THR A 130 17.73 -5.13 12.10
N ASP A 131 18.21 -5.37 10.87
CA ASP A 131 19.55 -5.07 10.41
C ASP A 131 19.59 -4.39 9.02
N ARG A 132 18.57 -3.54 8.73
CA ARG A 132 18.43 -2.82 7.47
C ARG A 132 18.35 -3.72 6.24
N GLY A 133 17.66 -4.87 6.35
CA GLY A 133 17.47 -5.80 5.24
C GLY A 133 18.68 -6.70 4.95
N THR A 134 19.66 -6.80 5.87
CA THR A 134 20.77 -7.76 5.74
C THR A 134 20.28 -9.19 5.96
N SER A 135 19.28 -9.36 6.83
CA SER A 135 18.59 -10.64 7.06
C SER A 135 17.09 -10.42 7.30
N TRP A 136 16.30 -11.47 7.09
CA TRP A 136 14.85 -11.45 7.21
C TRP A 136 14.34 -12.66 7.98
N GLU A 137 13.44 -12.44 8.92
CA GLU A 137 12.74 -13.44 9.68
C GLU A 137 11.28 -13.52 9.24
N LEU A 138 10.78 -14.73 8.92
CA LEU A 138 9.36 -14.97 8.62
C LEU A 138 8.56 -14.92 9.92
N MET A 139 7.43 -14.20 9.93
CA MET A 139 6.49 -14.20 11.04
C MET A 139 5.68 -15.51 11.03
N HIS A 140 6.26 -16.55 11.61
CA HIS A 140 5.71 -17.90 11.62
C HIS A 140 4.30 -17.96 12.23
N ALA A 141 4.05 -17.22 13.32
CA ALA A 141 2.72 -17.21 13.94
C ALA A 141 1.59 -16.74 13.00
N LEU A 142 1.91 -15.89 12.01
CA LEU A 142 0.96 -15.48 10.96
C LEU A 142 0.98 -16.47 9.79
N TRP A 143 2.18 -16.88 9.35
CA TRP A 143 2.34 -17.78 8.21
C TRP A 143 1.71 -19.15 8.43
N ASP A 144 1.88 -19.71 9.63
CA ASP A 144 1.36 -21.01 10.04
C ASP A 144 -0.06 -20.92 10.63
N HIS A 145 -0.66 -19.71 10.65
CA HIS A 145 -2.00 -19.52 11.19
C HIS A 145 -3.06 -20.32 10.40
N PRO A 146 -3.95 -21.07 11.07
CA PRO A 146 -4.95 -21.93 10.38
C PRO A 146 -5.84 -21.18 9.38
N SER A 147 -6.09 -19.89 9.60
CA SER A 147 -6.91 -19.07 8.72
C SER A 147 -6.19 -18.68 7.41
N ARG A 148 -4.86 -18.83 7.30
CA ARG A 148 -4.13 -18.50 6.06
C ARG A 148 -4.62 -19.31 4.85
N LYS A 149 -5.08 -20.53 5.06
CA LYS A 149 -5.68 -21.36 4.00
C LYS A 149 -6.92 -20.76 3.35
N PHE A 150 -7.55 -19.77 4.00
CA PHE A 150 -8.70 -19.06 3.46
C PHE A 150 -8.33 -17.79 2.68
N TRP A 151 -7.05 -17.40 2.70
CA TRP A 151 -6.60 -16.23 1.95
C TRP A 151 -6.59 -16.52 0.46
N MET A 152 -6.94 -15.49 -0.33
CA MET A 152 -6.96 -15.56 -1.79
C MET A 152 -6.24 -14.36 -2.41
N GLY A 153 -5.94 -14.46 -3.69
CA GLY A 153 -5.38 -13.36 -4.45
C GLY A 153 -6.42 -12.27 -4.73
N GLY A 154 -6.11 -11.04 -4.33
CA GLY A 154 -6.86 -9.83 -4.71
C GLY A 154 -6.04 -9.01 -5.70
N GLY A 155 -6.14 -9.32 -7.00
CA GLY A 155 -5.35 -8.67 -8.04
C GLY A 155 -4.09 -9.43 -8.46
N TYR A 156 -3.75 -10.51 -7.78
CA TYR A 156 -2.76 -11.54 -8.15
C TYR A 156 -3.38 -12.92 -7.96
N ASP A 157 -2.76 -13.95 -8.55
CA ASP A 157 -3.25 -15.34 -8.43
C ASP A 157 -3.05 -15.94 -7.04
N VAL A 158 -2.20 -15.33 -6.23
CA VAL A 158 -1.89 -15.76 -4.87
C VAL A 158 -2.16 -14.62 -3.87
N PRO A 159 -2.49 -14.93 -2.60
CA PRO A 159 -2.67 -13.89 -1.58
C PRO A 159 -1.39 -13.09 -1.35
N GLY A 160 -1.52 -11.89 -0.82
CA GLY A 160 -0.37 -11.05 -0.51
C GLY A 160 -0.64 -10.04 0.59
N ILE A 161 0.43 -9.66 1.30
CA ILE A 161 0.40 -8.60 2.30
C ILE A 161 0.93 -7.32 1.64
N HIS A 162 0.06 -6.32 1.51
CA HIS A 162 0.35 -5.07 0.80
C HIS A 162 0.25 -3.80 1.67
N SER A 163 -0.27 -3.92 2.89
CA SER A 163 -0.35 -2.79 3.81
C SER A 163 0.22 -3.20 5.15
N ILE A 164 1.05 -2.35 5.72
CA ILE A 164 1.67 -2.54 7.03
C ILE A 164 1.56 -1.20 7.76
N ALA A 165 1.11 -1.21 9.00
CA ALA A 165 1.03 -0.04 9.87
C ALA A 165 1.57 -0.41 11.26
N VAL A 166 2.70 0.17 11.62
CA VAL A 166 3.29 0.04 12.95
C VAL A 166 2.68 1.12 13.84
N ASP A 167 2.21 0.74 15.03
CA ASP A 167 1.62 1.69 15.97
C ASP A 167 2.70 2.70 16.44
N PRO A 168 2.48 4.01 16.30
CA PRO A 168 3.47 5.01 16.68
C PRO A 168 3.76 5.05 18.19
N ARG A 169 2.89 4.47 19.01
CA ARG A 169 3.03 4.41 20.48
C ARG A 169 3.74 3.15 20.96
N ASP A 170 3.68 2.06 20.15
CA ASP A 170 4.18 0.75 20.53
C ASP A 170 4.69 0.00 19.29
N ALA A 171 6.01 -0.14 19.17
CA ALA A 171 6.66 -0.82 18.07
C ALA A 171 6.28 -2.32 17.95
N GLY A 172 5.83 -2.93 19.05
CA GLY A 172 5.35 -4.33 19.09
C GLY A 172 3.96 -4.51 18.50
N THR A 173 3.21 -3.42 18.31
CA THR A 173 1.87 -3.43 17.73
C THR A 173 1.93 -3.11 16.24
N VAL A 174 1.59 -4.09 15.40
CA VAL A 174 1.61 -3.97 13.93
C VAL A 174 0.31 -4.48 13.34
N ARG A 175 -0.22 -3.74 12.38
CA ARG A 175 -1.41 -4.13 11.61
C ARG A 175 -1.03 -4.36 10.16
N VAL A 176 -1.62 -5.39 9.55
CA VAL A 176 -1.38 -5.71 8.14
C VAL A 176 -2.70 -5.92 7.40
N GLY A 177 -2.72 -5.48 6.15
CA GLY A 177 -3.81 -5.73 5.21
C GLY A 177 -3.40 -6.83 4.23
N VAL A 178 -4.21 -7.87 4.16
CA VAL A 178 -4.06 -9.02 3.25
C VAL A 178 -5.05 -8.87 2.12
N SER A 179 -4.60 -9.03 0.88
CA SER A 179 -5.51 -9.13 -0.25
C SER A 179 -6.39 -10.37 -0.06
N THR A 180 -7.69 -10.19 -0.06
CA THR A 180 -8.69 -11.21 0.27
C THR A 180 -8.25 -12.13 1.42
N GLY A 181 -8.18 -11.54 2.61
CA GLY A 181 -7.72 -12.20 3.84
C GLY A 181 -7.87 -11.30 5.07
N GLY A 182 -8.44 -10.09 4.87
CA GLY A 182 -8.79 -9.16 5.94
C GLY A 182 -7.63 -8.34 6.51
N VAL A 183 -7.88 -7.76 7.68
CA VAL A 183 -6.90 -7.00 8.47
C VAL A 183 -6.48 -7.84 9.66
N TRP A 184 -5.18 -7.90 9.91
CA TRP A 184 -4.59 -8.65 11.03
C TRP A 184 -3.80 -7.73 11.94
N ILE A 185 -3.75 -8.05 13.24
CA ILE A 185 -2.99 -7.31 14.25
C ILE A 185 -2.16 -8.25 15.10
N THR A 186 -0.93 -7.82 15.37
CA THR A 186 -0.11 -8.31 16.49
C THR A 186 0.06 -7.21 17.52
N ARG A 187 0.26 -7.57 18.81
CA ARG A 187 0.61 -6.66 19.91
C ARG A 187 1.85 -7.13 20.68
N ASP A 188 2.56 -8.09 20.11
CA ASP A 188 3.69 -8.78 20.72
C ASP A 188 4.83 -9.05 19.73
N ASN A 189 5.07 -8.10 18.83
CA ASN A 189 6.12 -8.20 17.81
C ASN A 189 5.97 -9.38 16.84
N GLY A 190 4.75 -9.86 16.60
CA GLY A 190 4.48 -10.94 15.67
C GLY A 190 4.48 -12.34 16.31
N ALA A 191 4.57 -12.45 17.64
CA ALA A 191 4.49 -13.72 18.34
C ALA A 191 3.08 -14.33 18.29
N SER A 192 2.05 -13.48 18.22
CA SER A 192 0.67 -13.90 17.98
C SER A 192 -0.08 -12.92 17.06
N TRP A 193 -1.14 -13.39 16.41
CA TRP A 193 -1.93 -12.59 15.47
C TRP A 193 -3.42 -12.83 15.63
N GLU A 194 -4.19 -11.75 15.51
CA GLU A 194 -5.64 -11.75 15.55
C GLU A 194 -6.18 -11.11 14.27
N ILE A 195 -7.30 -11.64 13.75
CA ILE A 195 -7.99 -11.03 12.62
C ILE A 195 -8.97 -9.95 13.09
N CYS A 196 -9.00 -8.82 12.42
CA CYS A 196 -9.76 -7.63 12.76
C CYS A 196 -10.74 -7.26 11.64
N GLY A 197 -11.87 -7.95 11.54
CA GLY A 197 -12.82 -7.78 10.44
C GLY A 197 -14.26 -7.45 10.86
N LYS A 198 -14.53 -7.27 12.15
CA LYS A 198 -15.90 -7.04 12.64
C LYS A 198 -16.53 -5.80 12.01
N GLY A 199 -17.65 -5.96 11.30
CA GLY A 199 -18.36 -4.88 10.62
C GLY A 199 -17.93 -4.63 9.17
N MET A 200 -16.84 -5.25 8.68
CA MET A 200 -16.57 -5.32 7.24
C MET A 200 -17.54 -6.30 6.58
N ARG A 201 -17.87 -6.03 5.33
CA ARG A 201 -18.79 -6.82 4.54
C ARG A 201 -18.27 -7.03 3.12
N ALA A 202 -18.23 -8.26 2.68
CA ALA A 202 -17.84 -8.66 1.33
C ALA A 202 -19.09 -9.02 0.52
N ASP A 203 -19.50 -8.19 -0.44
CA ASP A 203 -20.74 -8.39 -1.22
C ASP A 203 -20.61 -9.35 -2.42
N TRP A 204 -19.41 -9.88 -2.62
CA TRP A 204 -19.09 -10.84 -3.69
C TRP A 204 -19.12 -12.30 -3.24
N VAL A 205 -19.34 -12.56 -1.94
CA VAL A 205 -19.52 -13.91 -1.37
C VAL A 205 -20.96 -14.15 -0.99
N PRO A 206 -21.39 -15.43 -0.74
CA PRO A 206 -22.72 -15.72 -0.25
C PRO A 206 -23.08 -14.97 1.04
N PRO A 207 -24.36 -14.59 1.25
CA PRO A 207 -24.78 -13.79 2.41
C PRO A 207 -24.42 -14.39 3.77
N GLU A 208 -24.34 -15.72 3.87
CA GLU A 208 -24.01 -16.45 5.11
C GLU A 208 -22.57 -16.20 5.59
N VAL A 209 -21.70 -15.77 4.68
CA VAL A 209 -20.26 -15.54 4.95
C VAL A 209 -19.81 -14.12 4.60
N GLU A 210 -20.72 -13.20 4.27
CA GLU A 210 -20.39 -11.84 3.87
C GLU A 210 -19.66 -11.04 4.95
N TYR A 211 -19.85 -11.38 6.22
CA TYR A 211 -19.19 -10.76 7.38
C TYR A 211 -18.01 -11.57 7.93
N GLU A 212 -17.66 -12.71 7.28
CA GLU A 212 -16.50 -13.47 7.70
C GLU A 212 -15.20 -12.66 7.53
N PRO A 213 -14.39 -12.50 8.59
CA PRO A 213 -13.19 -11.65 8.53
C PRO A 213 -12.20 -12.07 7.44
N ASN A 214 -12.06 -13.37 7.17
CA ASN A 214 -11.17 -13.89 6.13
C ASN A 214 -11.67 -13.64 4.69
N ALA A 215 -12.95 -13.33 4.51
CA ALA A 215 -13.54 -13.06 3.20
C ALA A 215 -13.31 -11.60 2.76
N GLN A 216 -12.77 -10.74 3.64
CA GLN A 216 -12.64 -9.32 3.37
C GLN A 216 -11.48 -9.03 2.42
N ASP A 217 -11.79 -8.42 1.28
CA ASP A 217 -10.80 -8.02 0.27
C ASP A 217 -10.36 -6.58 0.51
N VAL A 218 -9.30 -6.44 1.29
CA VAL A 218 -8.67 -5.17 1.62
C VAL A 218 -7.76 -4.73 0.48
N HIS A 219 -8.07 -3.58 -0.14
CA HIS A 219 -7.21 -3.00 -1.17
C HIS A 219 -6.11 -2.10 -0.58
N ARG A 220 -6.41 -1.32 0.46
CA ARG A 220 -5.43 -0.48 1.16
C ARG A 220 -5.90 -0.21 2.58
N LEU A 221 -5.00 -0.41 3.55
CA LEU A 221 -5.14 0.04 4.93
C LEU A 221 -4.32 1.32 5.10
N ALA A 222 -4.92 2.40 5.58
CA ALA A 222 -4.27 3.69 5.85
C ALA A 222 -4.53 4.12 7.29
N GLN A 223 -3.45 4.39 8.03
CA GLN A 223 -3.51 4.93 9.40
C GLN A 223 -3.68 6.45 9.36
N SER A 224 -4.54 6.99 10.23
CA SER A 224 -4.80 8.41 10.38
C SER A 224 -3.87 9.06 11.43
N ALA A 225 -4.11 10.35 11.71
CA ALA A 225 -3.46 11.11 12.77
C ALA A 225 -3.68 10.51 14.17
N GLU A 226 -4.90 10.04 14.44
CA GLU A 226 -5.19 9.30 15.65
C GLU A 226 -4.71 7.87 15.51
N PRO A 227 -3.88 7.35 16.42
CA PRO A 227 -3.30 6.01 16.31
C PRO A 227 -4.35 4.88 16.24
N ASP A 228 -5.55 5.12 16.73
CA ASP A 228 -6.65 4.16 16.72
C ASP A 228 -7.60 4.33 15.53
N GLU A 229 -7.37 5.35 14.68
CA GLU A 229 -8.17 5.59 13.48
C GLU A 229 -7.52 5.02 12.23
N PHE A 230 -8.28 4.20 11.51
CA PHE A 230 -7.88 3.57 10.26
C PHE A 230 -8.94 3.70 9.19
N TRP A 231 -8.49 3.81 7.94
CA TRP A 231 -9.32 3.75 6.75
C TRP A 231 -8.94 2.56 5.90
N VAL A 232 -9.93 1.92 5.34
CA VAL A 232 -9.74 0.85 4.36
C VAL A 232 -10.45 1.22 3.07
N GLN A 233 -9.68 1.25 1.97
CA GLN A 233 -10.27 1.00 0.66
C GLN A 233 -10.45 -0.51 0.54
N HIS A 234 -11.67 -0.94 0.44
CA HIS A 234 -12.09 -2.33 0.31
C HIS A 234 -12.63 -2.59 -1.10
N HIS A 235 -12.75 -3.84 -1.51
CA HIS A 235 -13.30 -4.23 -2.81
C HIS A 235 -14.68 -3.60 -3.09
N ASN A 236 -15.60 -3.66 -2.17
CA ASN A 236 -16.95 -3.11 -2.37
C ASN A 236 -17.17 -1.71 -1.78
N GLY A 237 -16.15 -1.06 -1.24
CA GLY A 237 -16.34 0.28 -0.71
C GLY A 237 -15.27 0.78 0.23
N ILE A 238 -15.64 1.72 1.07
CA ILE A 238 -14.76 2.36 2.05
C ILE A 238 -15.23 1.99 3.44
N PHE A 239 -14.28 1.64 4.31
CA PHE A 239 -14.56 1.36 5.72
C PHE A 239 -13.66 2.22 6.60
N ARG A 240 -14.19 2.60 7.77
CA ARG A 240 -13.47 3.33 8.80
C ARG A 240 -13.55 2.61 10.13
N SER A 241 -12.43 2.56 10.85
CA SER A 241 -12.33 2.16 12.25
C SER A 241 -11.84 3.35 13.09
N THR A 242 -12.33 3.47 14.34
CA THR A 242 -11.87 4.45 15.33
C THR A 242 -11.51 3.78 16.65
N ASP A 243 -11.34 2.47 16.65
CA ASP A 243 -11.07 1.62 17.80
C ASP A 243 -9.91 0.64 17.55
N ALA A 244 -8.86 1.13 16.89
CA ALA A 244 -7.64 0.37 16.58
C ALA A 244 -7.88 -0.90 15.73
N CYS A 245 -8.83 -0.84 14.81
CA CYS A 245 -9.29 -1.94 13.93
C CYS A 245 -10.17 -2.99 14.62
N ALA A 246 -10.62 -2.80 15.86
CA ALA A 246 -11.49 -3.75 16.54
C ALA A 246 -12.87 -3.87 15.86
N SER A 247 -13.37 -2.76 15.30
CA SER A 247 -14.58 -2.76 14.48
C SER A 247 -14.52 -1.75 13.34
N TRP A 248 -15.36 -1.96 12.31
CA TRP A 248 -15.38 -1.18 11.09
C TRP A 248 -16.80 -0.71 10.75
N THR A 249 -16.89 0.53 10.28
CA THR A 249 -18.13 1.12 9.78
C THR A 249 -18.01 1.34 8.26
N GLU A 250 -18.98 0.82 7.49
CA GLU A 250 -19.05 1.07 6.06
C GLU A 250 -19.44 2.52 5.78
N ILE A 251 -18.68 3.21 4.93
CA ILE A 251 -18.90 4.58 4.50
C ILE A 251 -19.62 4.54 3.14
N LYS A 252 -20.87 4.99 3.10
CA LYS A 252 -21.75 4.88 1.93
C LYS A 252 -21.86 6.15 1.10
N GLN A 253 -21.37 7.28 1.62
CA GLN A 253 -21.57 8.61 1.05
C GLN A 253 -20.56 8.98 -0.03
N ALA A 254 -19.48 8.20 -0.19
CA ALA A 254 -18.46 8.49 -1.20
C ALA A 254 -19.01 8.36 -2.64
N GLY A 255 -18.68 9.32 -3.48
CA GLY A 255 -19.00 9.36 -4.90
C GLY A 255 -17.82 9.87 -5.73
N PRO A 256 -17.79 9.66 -7.05
CA PRO A 256 -18.80 9.06 -7.94
C PRO A 256 -18.85 7.51 -7.86
N SER A 257 -17.89 6.87 -7.25
CA SER A 257 -17.86 5.45 -6.93
C SER A 257 -17.21 5.24 -5.57
N ARG A 258 -17.56 4.14 -4.90
CA ARG A 258 -16.91 3.69 -3.67
C ARG A 258 -15.82 2.65 -3.93
N PHE A 259 -15.75 2.13 -5.14
CA PHE A 259 -14.71 1.19 -5.57
C PHE A 259 -13.43 1.94 -5.94
N GLY A 260 -12.29 1.40 -5.55
CA GLY A 260 -10.97 1.89 -5.86
C GLY A 260 -9.90 1.00 -5.22
N PHE A 261 -8.64 1.44 -5.30
CA PHE A 261 -7.52 0.70 -4.72
C PHE A 261 -6.70 1.53 -3.73
N ALA A 262 -6.61 2.83 -3.93
CA ALA A 262 -5.77 3.73 -3.17
C ALA A 262 -6.55 4.43 -2.06
N ALA A 263 -5.93 4.54 -0.90
CA ALA A 263 -6.39 5.36 0.21
C ALA A 263 -5.20 6.06 0.88
N ALA A 264 -5.38 7.30 1.28
CA ALA A 264 -4.45 8.04 2.13
C ALA A 264 -5.24 8.73 3.24
N ALA A 265 -4.70 8.75 4.45
CA ALA A 265 -5.29 9.44 5.60
C ALA A 265 -4.39 10.61 6.01
N HIS A 266 -4.99 11.69 6.50
CA HIS A 266 -4.25 12.88 6.89
C HIS A 266 -3.43 12.61 8.17
N PRO A 267 -2.12 12.94 8.19
CA PRO A 267 -1.24 12.62 9.31
C PRO A 267 -1.45 13.49 10.56
N LYS A 268 -2.30 14.55 10.47
CA LYS A 268 -2.53 15.52 11.57
C LYS A 268 -3.99 15.87 11.81
N GLN A 269 -4.90 15.50 10.90
CA GLN A 269 -6.33 15.85 11.01
C GLN A 269 -7.16 14.58 10.99
N PRO A 270 -7.59 14.09 12.15
CA PRO A 270 -8.48 12.93 12.24
C PRO A 270 -9.76 13.12 11.41
N GLY A 271 -10.29 12.04 10.88
CA GLY A 271 -11.48 12.08 10.05
C GLY A 271 -11.26 12.56 8.62
N THR A 272 -10.00 12.89 8.25
CA THR A 272 -9.67 13.36 6.89
C THR A 272 -8.95 12.26 6.10
N ALA A 273 -9.49 11.91 4.93
CA ALA A 273 -8.92 10.87 4.06
C ALA A 273 -9.24 11.13 2.58
N TRP A 274 -8.40 10.57 1.69
CA TRP A 274 -8.52 10.64 0.23
C TRP A 274 -8.58 9.26 -0.39
N PHE A 275 -9.38 9.15 -1.46
CA PHE A 275 -9.55 7.93 -2.24
C PHE A 275 -9.54 8.25 -3.73
N VAL A 276 -9.18 7.27 -4.56
CA VAL A 276 -9.18 7.42 -6.01
C VAL A 276 -10.19 6.45 -6.61
N PRO A 277 -11.40 6.91 -6.94
CA PRO A 277 -12.48 6.04 -7.40
C PRO A 277 -12.25 5.50 -8.81
N ALA A 278 -12.61 4.24 -9.02
CA ALA A 278 -12.76 3.59 -10.31
C ALA A 278 -14.18 3.04 -10.45
N ILE A 279 -14.59 2.58 -11.63
CA ILE A 279 -15.99 2.13 -11.85
C ILE A 279 -16.28 0.91 -10.97
N LYS A 280 -15.54 -0.19 -11.18
CA LYS A 280 -15.67 -1.46 -10.47
C LYS A 280 -14.54 -2.42 -10.87
N ASP A 281 -14.47 -3.60 -10.25
CA ASP A 281 -13.34 -4.52 -10.46
C ASP A 281 -13.19 -4.98 -11.91
N GLU A 282 -14.27 -5.28 -12.62
CA GLU A 282 -14.20 -5.72 -14.02
C GLU A 282 -14.01 -4.54 -15.01
N ARG A 283 -14.07 -3.28 -14.51
CA ARG A 283 -13.93 -2.06 -15.31
C ARG A 283 -13.06 -1.05 -14.56
N ARG A 284 -11.77 -1.33 -14.49
CA ARG A 284 -10.78 -0.59 -13.69
C ARG A 284 -10.32 0.70 -14.37
N ILE A 285 -11.26 1.59 -14.61
CA ILE A 285 -11.03 2.95 -15.15
C ILE A 285 -11.85 3.97 -14.36
N PRO A 286 -11.51 5.26 -14.42
CA PRO A 286 -12.30 6.32 -13.79
C PRO A 286 -13.75 6.36 -14.28
N VAL A 287 -14.66 6.74 -13.40
CA VAL A 287 -16.07 6.97 -13.77
C VAL A 287 -16.16 8.06 -14.85
N ASP A 288 -16.98 7.81 -15.88
CA ASP A 288 -17.15 8.71 -17.03
C ASP A 288 -15.85 9.09 -17.75
N ALA A 289 -14.79 8.29 -17.63
CA ALA A 289 -13.46 8.59 -18.13
C ALA A 289 -12.96 9.99 -17.65
N ARG A 290 -13.25 10.34 -16.38
CA ARG A 290 -12.83 11.54 -15.69
C ARG A 290 -12.01 11.21 -14.46
N MET A 291 -10.77 11.68 -14.41
CA MET A 291 -9.92 11.48 -13.24
C MET A 291 -10.36 12.40 -12.10
N VAL A 292 -10.67 11.82 -10.95
CA VAL A 292 -11.00 12.55 -9.73
C VAL A 292 -10.33 11.90 -8.52
N VAL A 293 -10.16 12.69 -7.47
CA VAL A 293 -9.85 12.23 -6.12
C VAL A 293 -11.03 12.61 -5.23
N THR A 294 -11.45 11.75 -4.35
CA THR A 294 -12.49 12.09 -3.37
C THR A 294 -11.87 12.29 -1.99
N ARG A 295 -12.33 13.30 -1.26
CA ARG A 295 -11.85 13.65 0.06
C ARG A 295 -13.01 13.77 1.04
N THR A 296 -12.84 13.21 2.22
CA THR A 296 -13.67 13.51 3.40
C THR A 296 -12.84 14.28 4.43
N ARG A 297 -13.49 15.14 5.23
CA ARG A 297 -12.89 15.86 6.36
C ARG A 297 -13.67 15.68 7.65
N ASP A 298 -14.73 14.92 7.62
CA ASP A 298 -15.70 14.73 8.70
C ASP A 298 -15.98 13.26 9.04
N GLY A 299 -14.97 12.43 8.83
CA GLY A 299 -15.06 11.01 9.15
C GLY A 299 -15.92 10.20 8.19
N GLY A 300 -16.14 10.69 6.97
CA GLY A 300 -16.92 10.02 5.94
C GLY A 300 -18.40 10.40 5.91
N ALA A 301 -18.82 11.41 6.68
CA ALA A 301 -20.19 11.91 6.62
C ALA A 301 -20.48 12.63 5.29
N THR A 302 -19.49 13.39 4.78
CA THR A 302 -19.55 14.04 3.46
C THR A 302 -18.28 13.81 2.65
N PHE A 303 -18.38 13.96 1.32
CA PHE A 303 -17.24 13.87 0.41
C PHE A 303 -17.23 15.02 -0.60
N GLU A 304 -16.03 15.52 -0.84
CA GLU A 304 -15.72 16.45 -1.90
C GLU A 304 -15.16 15.68 -3.11
N VAL A 305 -15.55 16.03 -4.32
CA VAL A 305 -15.00 15.48 -5.57
C VAL A 305 -14.01 16.48 -6.15
N LEU A 306 -12.74 16.15 -6.11
CA LEU A 306 -11.62 17.02 -6.49
C LEU A 306 -11.15 16.65 -7.89
N SER A 307 -11.18 17.61 -8.83
CA SER A 307 -10.88 17.35 -10.24
C SER A 307 -10.01 18.41 -10.89
N ARG A 308 -9.83 19.57 -10.24
CA ARG A 308 -9.10 20.71 -10.85
C ARG A 308 -7.65 20.33 -11.13
N GLY A 309 -7.24 20.42 -12.42
CA GLY A 309 -5.90 20.05 -12.89
C GLY A 309 -5.72 18.58 -13.22
N LEU A 310 -6.75 17.74 -13.01
CA LEU A 310 -6.77 16.34 -13.45
C LEU A 310 -7.46 16.19 -14.81
N PRO A 311 -7.12 15.15 -15.61
CA PRO A 311 -7.76 14.90 -16.90
C PRO A 311 -9.27 14.67 -16.77
N GLN A 312 -10.08 15.42 -17.52
CA GLN A 312 -11.54 15.38 -17.45
C GLN A 312 -12.21 14.80 -18.69
N THR A 313 -11.42 14.33 -19.65
CA THR A 313 -11.89 13.65 -20.85
C THR A 313 -10.90 12.56 -21.24
N HIS A 314 -11.42 11.43 -21.68
CA HIS A 314 -10.60 10.30 -22.15
C HIS A 314 -9.54 9.84 -21.13
N ALA A 315 -9.83 9.96 -19.84
CA ALA A 315 -8.95 9.52 -18.77
C ALA A 315 -9.18 8.03 -18.48
N TYR A 316 -8.23 7.19 -18.88
CA TYR A 316 -8.27 5.74 -18.67
C TYR A 316 -7.21 5.30 -17.66
N HIS A 317 -6.92 6.16 -16.71
CA HIS A 317 -5.95 5.93 -15.63
C HIS A 317 -6.53 5.04 -14.54
N LEU A 318 -5.66 4.24 -13.90
CA LEU A 318 -5.98 3.57 -12.66
C LEU A 318 -4.87 3.87 -11.65
N VAL A 319 -5.23 4.10 -10.41
CA VAL A 319 -4.28 4.30 -9.32
C VAL A 319 -4.40 3.11 -8.38
N TYR A 320 -3.35 2.28 -8.34
CA TYR A 320 -3.29 1.15 -7.43
C TYR A 320 -2.89 1.58 -6.01
N ARG A 321 -3.01 0.67 -5.07
CA ARG A 321 -2.82 0.75 -3.61
C ARG A 321 -1.76 1.75 -3.14
N HIS A 322 -0.56 1.69 -3.73
CA HIS A 322 0.60 2.51 -3.37
C HIS A 322 0.82 3.68 -4.33
N GLY A 323 -0.09 3.89 -5.27
CA GLY A 323 -0.03 4.99 -6.23
C GLY A 323 -0.51 6.34 -5.68
N LEU A 324 -0.99 6.42 -4.43
CA LEU A 324 -1.37 7.64 -3.74
C LEU A 324 -0.58 7.75 -2.43
N ALA A 325 0.08 8.88 -2.22
CA ALA A 325 0.81 9.19 -1.00
C ALA A 325 0.50 10.61 -0.52
N ILE A 326 0.65 10.82 0.78
CA ILE A 326 0.54 12.12 1.44
C ILE A 326 1.81 12.36 2.26
N ASP A 327 2.28 13.61 2.33
CA ASP A 327 3.43 13.98 3.15
C ASP A 327 3.03 14.23 4.62
N ASP A 328 4.03 14.45 5.47
CA ASP A 328 3.87 14.70 6.90
C ASP A 328 3.18 16.03 7.24
N THR A 329 3.05 16.94 6.28
CA THR A 329 2.28 18.18 6.48
C THR A 329 0.78 17.95 6.35
N GLY A 330 0.38 17.01 5.47
CA GLY A 330 -1.01 16.75 5.12
C GLY A 330 -1.53 17.59 3.95
N ASP A 331 -0.74 18.55 3.46
CA ASP A 331 -1.12 19.42 2.35
C ASP A 331 -0.64 18.89 1.00
N CYS A 332 0.48 18.15 1.01
CA CYS A 332 1.12 17.67 -0.20
C CYS A 332 0.75 16.20 -0.48
N LEU A 333 0.10 15.95 -1.62
CA LEU A 333 -0.13 14.59 -2.09
C LEU A 333 0.57 14.38 -3.45
N ALA A 334 0.91 13.12 -3.70
CA ALA A 334 1.40 12.65 -4.99
C ALA A 334 0.57 11.46 -5.45
N MET A 335 0.21 11.43 -6.73
CA MET A 335 -0.63 10.38 -7.31
C MET A 335 -0.04 9.90 -8.63
N GLY A 336 0.26 8.62 -8.71
CA GLY A 336 0.80 7.94 -9.89
C GLY A 336 -0.14 6.87 -10.42
N SER A 337 -0.27 6.78 -11.75
CA SER A 337 -1.18 5.85 -12.41
C SER A 337 -0.46 4.70 -13.10
N THR A 338 -1.22 3.65 -13.39
CA THR A 338 -0.78 2.48 -14.18
C THR A 338 -0.49 2.80 -15.65
N THR A 339 -0.85 3.99 -16.11
CA THR A 339 -0.60 4.50 -17.46
C THR A 339 0.52 5.54 -17.51
N GLY A 340 1.25 5.74 -16.40
CA GLY A 340 2.41 6.62 -16.32
C GLY A 340 2.12 8.07 -15.98
N GLY A 341 0.85 8.46 -15.82
CA GLY A 341 0.51 9.81 -15.36
C GLY A 341 0.92 10.00 -13.90
N LEU A 342 1.57 11.14 -13.61
CA LEU A 342 1.97 11.57 -12.28
C LEU A 342 1.48 12.98 -12.01
N TRP A 343 0.76 13.16 -10.91
CA TRP A 343 0.22 14.42 -10.43
C TRP A 343 0.62 14.69 -9.00
N THR A 344 0.74 15.95 -8.65
CA THR A 344 0.99 16.42 -7.28
C THR A 344 0.06 17.57 -6.92
N THR A 345 -0.19 17.73 -5.65
CA THR A 345 -0.90 18.88 -5.07
C THR A 345 -0.14 19.41 -3.86
N ASN A 346 -0.35 20.67 -3.47
CA ASN A 346 0.19 21.30 -2.28
C ASN A 346 -0.91 21.98 -1.43
N ASP A 347 -2.16 21.70 -1.73
CA ASP A 347 -3.35 22.29 -1.10
C ASP A 347 -4.38 21.22 -0.67
N GLY A 348 -3.89 20.04 -0.30
CA GLY A 348 -4.74 18.93 0.14
C GLY A 348 -5.64 18.36 -0.97
N GLY A 349 -5.28 18.59 -2.24
CA GLY A 349 -6.03 18.08 -3.39
C GLY A 349 -7.00 19.06 -4.02
N ASP A 350 -7.12 20.30 -3.53
CA ASP A 350 -7.99 21.32 -4.11
C ASP A 350 -7.60 21.64 -5.55
N SER A 351 -6.30 21.57 -5.87
CA SER A 351 -5.78 21.64 -7.23
C SER A 351 -4.60 20.70 -7.45
N TRP A 352 -4.53 20.11 -8.64
CA TRP A 352 -3.49 19.18 -9.04
C TRP A 352 -2.64 19.75 -10.16
N SER A 353 -1.35 19.50 -10.11
CA SER A 353 -0.39 19.83 -11.16
C SER A 353 0.13 18.53 -11.79
N THR A 354 0.10 18.46 -13.12
CA THR A 354 0.73 17.37 -13.86
C THR A 354 2.25 17.51 -13.78
N VAL A 355 2.92 16.45 -13.30
CA VAL A 355 4.38 16.36 -13.29
C VAL A 355 4.87 15.69 -14.57
N SER A 356 4.26 14.59 -14.94
CA SER A 356 4.57 13.83 -16.16
C SER A 356 3.37 13.05 -16.66
N GLN A 357 3.31 12.84 -17.99
CA GLN A 357 2.36 11.93 -18.64
C GLN A 357 3.07 10.74 -19.31
N ASP A 358 4.40 10.75 -19.31
CA ASP A 358 5.25 9.86 -20.11
C ASP A 358 6.10 8.91 -19.27
N LEU A 359 5.85 8.83 -17.95
CA LEU A 359 6.51 7.83 -17.10
C LEU A 359 6.01 6.42 -17.44
N PRO A 360 6.82 5.38 -17.20
CA PRO A 360 6.33 4.01 -17.25
C PRO A 360 5.21 3.78 -16.23
N PRO A 361 4.43 2.70 -16.33
CA PRO A 361 3.43 2.33 -15.32
C PRO A 361 3.97 2.48 -13.91
N ILE A 362 3.29 3.28 -13.07
CA ILE A 362 3.73 3.60 -11.71
C ILE A 362 3.16 2.57 -10.75
N HIS A 363 4.02 1.99 -9.92
CA HIS A 363 3.67 0.99 -8.90
C HIS A 363 3.51 1.61 -7.53
N SER A 364 4.40 2.52 -7.16
CA SER A 364 4.30 3.23 -5.87
C SER A 364 4.86 4.66 -5.95
N VAL A 365 4.31 5.52 -5.12
CA VAL A 365 4.83 6.86 -4.83
C VAL A 365 5.04 7.00 -3.33
N ARG A 366 6.17 7.60 -2.90
CA ARG A 366 6.49 7.80 -1.48
C ARG A 366 7.22 9.12 -1.30
N PHE A 367 6.79 9.90 -0.31
CA PHE A 367 7.55 11.08 0.12
C PHE A 367 8.80 10.66 0.89
N ALA A 368 9.89 11.47 0.73
CA ALA A 368 11.20 11.26 1.31
C ALA A 368 11.76 12.54 1.92
#